data_197378263b63d722406663d99e4252db
#
_entry.id   197378263b63d722406663d99e4252db
#
_cell.length_a   1.000
_cell.length_b   1.000
_cell.length_c   1.000
_cell.angle_alpha   90.00
_cell.angle_beta   90.00
_cell.angle_gamma   90.00
#
_symmetry.space_group_name_H-M   'P 1'
#
loop_
_entity.id
_entity.type
_entity.pdbx_description
1 polymer ?
#
loop_
_entity_poly.entity_id
_entity_poly.type
_entity_poly.pdbx_seq_one_letter_code
_entity_poly.pdbx_strand_id
1 'polypeptide(L)'
;MTISRRALLAGVGLAACSPAWAQTRSPSGLRIRTGDYATDRSAFRTRLVVRGPAPQPHSMPSAPRGVREIDYPSGDLRLRAWIGLPPGAPERAPVVVFLHGGFAFSNEDYDMARPFLEAGYAVVMPSVRGENGQAGTFSMFFDEVSDVLAITEHVRSQRWADPQRIYVAGHSAGGTLAMLAGLASPHYRGIASFSGSPDQLVLAKDWPDVVPFDRSNPAEYEMRSPLSYATSFKAPARLFLGRQEEFYRVSTRLTAKLARDAGKNVEVVEVAGDHFNAVPEEIVRAIAFFRANA
;
A
#
# COMPACT_ATOMS: atom_id res chain seq x y z
N MET A 1 10.02 -50.52 54.18
CA MET A 1 8.74 -49.89 53.68
C MET A 1 9.04 -48.54 53.10
N THR A 2 9.15 -48.45 51.78
CA THR A 2 9.57 -47.23 51.06
C THR A 2 8.38 -46.77 50.22
N ILE A 3 7.81 -45.63 50.55
CA ILE A 3 6.68 -45.04 49.84
C ILE A 3 7.20 -44.08 48.79
N SER A 4 7.00 -44.40 47.52
CA SER A 4 7.32 -43.58 46.35
C SER A 4 6.26 -42.50 46.18
N ARG A 5 6.71 -41.22 46.16
CA ARG A 5 5.88 -40.07 45.76
C ARG A 5 5.99 -39.85 44.27
N ARG A 6 4.95 -40.18 43.50
CA ARG A 6 4.78 -39.74 42.11
C ARG A 6 4.23 -38.31 42.12
N ALA A 7 5.03 -37.36 41.61
CA ALA A 7 4.57 -36.03 41.32
C ALA A 7 3.76 -36.03 40.02
N LEU A 8 2.50 -35.65 40.08
CA LEU A 8 1.67 -35.31 38.91
C LEU A 8 2.05 -33.90 38.48
N LEU A 9 2.69 -33.78 37.33
CA LEU A 9 2.81 -32.53 36.61
C LEU A 9 1.50 -32.30 35.81
N ALA A 10 0.63 -31.46 36.33
CA ALA A 10 -0.51 -30.94 35.58
C ALA A 10 -0.01 -29.89 34.60
N GLY A 11 0.09 -30.25 33.31
CA GLY A 11 0.34 -29.32 32.24
C GLY A 11 -0.87 -28.40 32.03
N VAL A 12 -0.76 -27.15 32.44
CA VAL A 12 -1.74 -26.12 32.07
C VAL A 12 -1.52 -25.78 30.60
N GLY A 13 -2.32 -26.36 29.72
CA GLY A 13 -2.41 -25.98 28.34
C GLY A 13 -2.99 -24.58 28.26
N LEU A 14 -2.17 -23.60 27.91
CA LEU A 14 -2.61 -22.26 27.48
C LEU A 14 -3.41 -22.44 26.18
N ALA A 15 -4.72 -22.55 26.28
CA ALA A 15 -5.59 -22.38 25.14
C ALA A 15 -5.42 -20.92 24.64
N ALA A 16 -4.74 -20.75 23.51
CA ALA A 16 -4.69 -19.47 22.82
C ALA A 16 -6.12 -19.13 22.39
N CYS A 17 -6.80 -18.27 23.17
CA CYS A 17 -8.05 -17.67 22.75
C CYS A 17 -7.78 -16.85 21.50
N SER A 18 -8.19 -17.35 20.33
CA SER A 18 -8.21 -16.54 19.11
C SER A 18 -9.12 -15.34 19.37
N PRO A 19 -8.66 -14.11 19.08
CA PRO A 19 -9.46 -12.93 19.32
C PRO A 19 -10.77 -13.00 18.53
N ALA A 20 -11.87 -12.52 19.12
CA ALA A 20 -13.23 -12.64 18.58
C ALA A 20 -13.42 -12.07 17.15
N TRP A 21 -12.52 -11.22 16.68
CA TRP A 21 -12.52 -10.67 15.30
C TRP A 21 -11.94 -11.66 14.26
N ALA A 22 -11.31 -12.76 14.66
CA ALA A 22 -10.67 -13.73 13.76
C ALA A 22 -11.62 -14.41 12.76
N GLN A 23 -12.93 -14.25 12.93
CA GLN A 23 -13.96 -14.76 12.02
C GLN A 23 -14.98 -13.71 11.58
N THR A 24 -14.71 -12.44 11.82
CA THR A 24 -15.63 -11.35 11.45
C THR A 24 -15.53 -11.00 9.96
N ARG A 25 -16.68 -10.58 9.44
CA ARG A 25 -16.76 -9.95 8.12
C ARG A 25 -16.89 -8.44 8.29
N SER A 26 -16.38 -7.69 7.31
CA SER A 26 -16.61 -6.26 7.22
C SER A 26 -18.09 -5.97 6.91
N PRO A 27 -18.56 -4.72 7.05
CA PRO A 27 -19.90 -4.31 6.62
C PRO A 27 -20.18 -4.59 5.14
N SER A 28 -19.17 -4.62 4.28
CA SER A 28 -19.30 -4.99 2.86
C SER A 28 -19.43 -6.51 2.64
N GLY A 29 -19.04 -7.33 3.63
CA GLY A 29 -19.03 -8.78 3.55
C GLY A 29 -17.64 -9.41 3.35
N LEU A 30 -16.55 -8.61 3.22
CA LEU A 30 -15.19 -9.13 3.15
C LEU A 30 -14.81 -9.87 4.44
N ARG A 31 -14.10 -10.99 4.31
CA ARG A 31 -13.54 -11.71 5.46
C ARG A 31 -12.32 -10.94 6.00
N ILE A 32 -12.27 -10.78 7.32
CA ILE A 32 -11.07 -10.30 8.01
C ILE A 32 -10.16 -11.51 8.26
N ARG A 33 -8.95 -11.45 7.72
CA ARG A 33 -7.93 -12.49 7.79
C ARG A 33 -7.01 -12.28 8.98
N THR A 34 -6.54 -13.36 9.56
CA THR A 34 -5.56 -13.35 10.67
C THR A 34 -4.16 -13.76 10.20
N GLY A 35 -4.05 -14.23 8.96
CA GLY A 35 -2.79 -14.63 8.34
C GLY A 35 -1.92 -13.44 7.96
N ASP A 36 -0.65 -13.72 7.66
CA ASP A 36 0.27 -12.73 7.10
C ASP A 36 -0.03 -12.49 5.62
N TYR A 37 -0.24 -11.23 5.23
CA TYR A 37 -0.57 -10.87 3.84
C TYR A 37 0.47 -11.33 2.84
N ALA A 38 1.77 -11.17 3.14
CA ALA A 38 2.83 -11.56 2.22
C ALA A 38 2.82 -13.06 1.96
N THR A 39 2.60 -13.85 3.02
CA THR A 39 2.51 -15.31 2.95
C THR A 39 1.29 -15.75 2.14
N ASP A 40 0.10 -15.25 2.48
CA ASP A 40 -1.13 -15.61 1.79
C ASP A 40 -1.08 -15.18 0.31
N ARG A 41 -0.56 -13.97 0.03
CA ARG A 41 -0.39 -13.46 -1.31
C ARG A 41 0.55 -14.31 -2.16
N SER A 42 1.65 -14.81 -1.58
CA SER A 42 2.61 -15.66 -2.29
C SER A 42 2.01 -17.01 -2.73
N ALA A 43 1.06 -17.51 -1.95
CA ALA A 43 0.36 -18.76 -2.21
C ALA A 43 -0.85 -18.58 -3.14
N PHE A 44 -1.43 -17.37 -3.20
CA PHE A 44 -2.62 -17.09 -4.00
C PHE A 44 -2.28 -16.98 -5.50
N ARG A 45 -3.23 -17.39 -6.34
CA ARG A 45 -3.15 -17.23 -7.79
C ARG A 45 -4.40 -16.51 -8.27
N THR A 46 -4.24 -15.28 -8.73
CA THR A 46 -5.35 -14.50 -9.28
C THR A 46 -5.85 -15.11 -10.58
N ARG A 47 -7.18 -15.08 -10.75
CA ARG A 47 -7.84 -15.51 -11.98
C ARG A 47 -8.37 -14.29 -12.72
N LEU A 48 -7.57 -13.76 -13.64
CA LEU A 48 -8.00 -12.69 -14.52
C LEU A 48 -8.90 -13.24 -15.61
N VAL A 49 -10.11 -12.68 -15.73
CA VAL A 49 -11.09 -12.98 -16.77
C VAL A 49 -11.02 -11.97 -17.92
N VAL A 50 -10.51 -10.77 -17.65
CA VAL A 50 -10.11 -9.77 -18.64
C VAL A 50 -8.61 -9.58 -18.56
N ARG A 51 -7.92 -9.63 -19.70
CA ARG A 51 -6.48 -9.42 -19.80
C ARG A 51 -6.22 -8.26 -20.74
N GLY A 52 -5.43 -7.31 -20.31
CA GLY A 52 -5.12 -6.13 -21.11
C GLY A 52 -4.45 -5.03 -20.29
N PRO A 53 -4.31 -3.86 -20.89
CA PRO A 53 -3.80 -2.67 -20.19
C PRO A 53 -4.80 -2.20 -19.12
N ALA A 54 -4.33 -1.27 -18.29
CA ALA A 54 -5.17 -0.55 -17.34
C ALA A 54 -6.26 0.25 -18.07
N PRO A 55 -7.40 0.52 -17.39
CA PRO A 55 -8.58 1.10 -18.05
C PRO A 55 -8.42 2.57 -18.49
N GLN A 56 -7.32 3.25 -18.11
CA GLN A 56 -7.01 4.59 -18.56
C GLN A 56 -5.91 4.55 -19.64
N PRO A 57 -6.26 4.69 -20.94
CA PRO A 57 -5.33 4.47 -22.05
C PRO A 57 -4.44 5.69 -22.32
N HIS A 58 -3.73 6.18 -21.31
CA HIS A 58 -2.80 7.28 -21.46
C HIS A 58 -1.40 6.77 -21.85
N SER A 59 -0.73 7.49 -22.76
CA SER A 59 0.67 7.23 -23.04
C SER A 59 1.56 7.71 -21.90
N MET A 60 2.77 7.15 -21.82
CA MET A 60 3.77 7.63 -20.85
C MET A 60 4.09 9.10 -21.10
N PRO A 61 3.89 10.00 -20.14
CA PRO A 61 4.28 11.39 -20.28
C PRO A 61 5.80 11.54 -20.28
N SER A 62 6.31 12.65 -20.82
CA SER A 62 7.73 12.98 -20.72
C SER A 62 8.07 13.44 -19.30
N ALA A 63 9.19 12.95 -18.79
CA ALA A 63 9.66 13.35 -17.46
C ALA A 63 9.92 14.87 -17.39
N PRO A 64 9.51 15.55 -16.30
CA PRO A 64 9.79 16.95 -16.10
C PRO A 64 11.30 17.26 -16.07
N ARG A 65 11.68 18.51 -16.34
CA ARG A 65 13.07 18.93 -16.30
C ARG A 65 13.70 18.63 -14.92
N GLY A 66 14.85 17.95 -14.91
CA GLY A 66 15.57 17.57 -13.70
C GLY A 66 15.10 16.27 -13.07
N VAL A 67 14.07 15.66 -13.63
CA VAL A 67 13.59 14.34 -13.25
C VAL A 67 14.21 13.29 -14.18
N ARG A 68 14.73 12.23 -13.58
CA ARG A 68 15.36 11.14 -14.33
C ARG A 68 14.37 10.02 -14.55
N GLU A 69 14.14 9.63 -15.80
CA GLU A 69 13.42 8.39 -16.13
C GLU A 69 14.39 7.23 -16.09
N ILE A 70 13.95 6.13 -15.49
CA ILE A 70 14.69 4.86 -15.44
C ILE A 70 13.80 3.70 -15.82
N ASP A 71 14.42 2.61 -16.23
CA ASP A 71 13.78 1.29 -16.29
C ASP A 71 14.11 0.49 -15.02
N TYR A 72 13.15 -0.27 -14.52
CA TYR A 72 13.37 -1.22 -13.42
C TYR A 72 12.78 -2.60 -13.74
N PRO A 73 13.40 -3.69 -13.28
CA PRO A 73 12.88 -5.03 -13.49
C PRO A 73 11.76 -5.33 -12.50
N SER A 74 10.67 -5.95 -12.96
CA SER A 74 9.61 -6.51 -12.12
C SER A 74 9.20 -7.89 -12.66
N GLY A 75 9.75 -8.96 -12.09
CA GLY A 75 9.67 -10.29 -12.66
C GLY A 75 10.27 -10.30 -14.09
N ASP A 76 9.49 -10.78 -15.05
CA ASP A 76 9.88 -10.79 -16.47
C ASP A 76 9.61 -9.46 -17.19
N LEU A 77 9.07 -8.46 -16.49
CA LEU A 77 8.76 -7.17 -17.06
C LEU A 77 9.89 -6.17 -16.85
N ARG A 78 9.98 -5.21 -17.77
CA ARG A 78 10.79 -4.01 -17.65
C ARG A 78 9.86 -2.81 -17.67
N LEU A 79 9.74 -2.15 -16.53
CA LEU A 79 8.82 -1.05 -16.29
C LEU A 79 9.59 0.26 -16.08
N ARG A 80 8.92 1.40 -16.21
CA ARG A 80 9.53 2.72 -16.04
C ARG A 80 9.20 3.34 -14.70
N ALA A 81 10.11 4.19 -14.22
CA ALA A 81 9.88 5.03 -13.06
C ALA A 81 10.57 6.37 -13.23
N TRP A 82 10.03 7.39 -12.59
CA TRP A 82 10.68 8.70 -12.47
C TRP A 82 11.36 8.83 -11.11
N ILE A 83 12.54 9.45 -11.13
CA ILE A 83 13.32 9.76 -9.93
C ILE A 83 13.65 11.24 -9.90
N GLY A 84 13.12 11.93 -8.88
CA GLY A 84 13.54 13.26 -8.49
C GLY A 84 14.43 13.21 -7.26
N LEU A 85 15.57 13.89 -7.31
CA LEU A 85 16.43 14.07 -6.14
C LEU A 85 16.21 15.46 -5.54
N PRO A 86 16.22 15.60 -4.20
CA PRO A 86 16.05 16.90 -3.57
C PRO A 86 17.24 17.81 -3.88
N PRO A 87 17.05 19.13 -3.92
CA PRO A 87 18.15 20.09 -4.09
C PRO A 87 19.20 19.91 -3.00
N GLY A 88 20.49 19.85 -3.37
CA GLY A 88 21.57 19.63 -2.41
C GLY A 88 21.50 18.26 -1.73
N ALA A 89 20.97 17.24 -2.44
CA ALA A 89 20.82 15.91 -1.90
C ALA A 89 22.03 15.44 -1.12
N PRO A 90 21.85 14.87 0.09
CA PRO A 90 22.94 14.19 0.80
C PRO A 90 23.41 13.00 -0.03
N GLU A 91 24.60 12.49 0.28
CA GLU A 91 25.14 11.30 -0.40
C GLU A 91 24.13 10.13 -0.39
N ARG A 92 23.33 10.03 0.69
CA ARG A 92 22.23 9.07 0.83
C ARG A 92 20.95 9.80 1.29
N ALA A 93 20.04 9.99 0.38
CA ALA A 93 18.75 10.63 0.65
C ALA A 93 17.71 9.65 1.20
N PRO A 94 16.85 10.06 2.14
CA PRO A 94 15.63 9.32 2.43
C PRO A 94 14.73 9.30 1.20
N VAL A 95 13.96 8.24 1.01
CA VAL A 95 13.19 8.04 -0.23
C VAL A 95 11.71 7.90 0.08
N VAL A 96 10.87 8.56 -0.72
CA VAL A 96 9.44 8.27 -0.81
C VAL A 96 9.16 7.61 -2.15
N VAL A 97 8.69 6.37 -2.11
CA VAL A 97 8.04 5.74 -3.26
C VAL A 97 6.62 6.27 -3.29
N PHE A 98 6.34 7.17 -4.24
CA PHE A 98 5.04 7.82 -4.38
C PHE A 98 4.22 7.16 -5.47
N LEU A 99 3.01 6.74 -5.15
CA LEU A 99 2.10 6.02 -6.02
C LEU A 99 0.95 6.95 -6.42
N HIS A 100 0.79 7.15 -7.73
CA HIS A 100 -0.19 8.08 -8.29
C HIS A 100 -1.63 7.58 -8.14
N GLY A 101 -2.58 8.49 -8.36
CA GLY A 101 -4.00 8.19 -8.41
C GLY A 101 -4.44 7.62 -9.76
N GLY A 102 -5.63 7.01 -9.80
CA GLY A 102 -6.14 6.41 -11.03
C GLY A 102 -5.30 5.19 -11.49
N PHE A 103 -5.33 4.94 -12.80
CA PHE A 103 -4.66 3.81 -13.44
C PHE A 103 -3.76 4.23 -14.61
N ALA A 104 -3.26 5.45 -14.55
CA ALA A 104 -2.20 5.98 -15.40
C ALA A 104 -1.63 7.22 -14.72
N PHE A 105 -0.32 7.35 -14.63
CA PHE A 105 0.26 8.53 -14.01
C PHE A 105 0.54 9.66 -15.01
N SER A 106 0.61 10.87 -14.48
CA SER A 106 0.78 12.10 -15.21
C SER A 106 1.83 13.03 -14.56
N ASN A 107 2.12 14.15 -15.22
CA ASN A 107 2.96 15.20 -14.63
C ASN A 107 2.31 15.83 -13.38
N GLU A 108 0.99 15.89 -13.33
CA GLU A 108 0.23 16.43 -12.20
C GLU A 108 0.42 15.58 -10.93
N ASP A 109 0.49 14.24 -11.09
CA ASP A 109 0.81 13.35 -9.97
C ASP A 109 2.22 13.58 -9.45
N TYR A 110 3.19 13.85 -10.35
CA TYR A 110 4.53 14.20 -9.93
C TYR A 110 4.59 15.55 -9.22
N ASP A 111 3.83 16.54 -9.69
CA ASP A 111 3.71 17.83 -9.03
C ASP A 111 3.08 17.71 -7.64
N MET A 112 2.10 16.81 -7.47
CA MET A 112 1.53 16.46 -6.16
C MET A 112 2.61 15.94 -5.19
N ALA A 113 3.57 15.15 -5.68
CA ALA A 113 4.65 14.58 -4.86
C ALA A 113 5.79 15.59 -4.57
N ARG A 114 5.82 16.74 -5.22
CA ARG A 114 6.90 17.74 -5.10
C ARG A 114 7.22 18.18 -3.67
N PRO A 115 6.24 18.37 -2.77
CA PRO A 115 6.54 18.77 -1.38
C PRO A 115 7.46 17.77 -0.63
N PHE A 116 7.50 16.51 -1.01
CA PHE A 116 8.48 15.56 -0.46
C PHE A 116 9.91 15.90 -0.90
N LEU A 117 10.12 16.32 -2.17
CA LEU A 117 11.44 16.80 -2.65
C LEU A 117 11.89 18.03 -1.85
N GLU A 118 10.98 18.99 -1.66
CA GLU A 118 11.24 20.22 -0.91
C GLU A 118 11.55 19.92 0.58
N ALA A 119 10.98 18.83 1.11
CA ALA A 119 11.24 18.35 2.46
C ALA A 119 12.54 17.53 2.60
N GLY A 120 13.29 17.32 1.50
CA GLY A 120 14.58 16.64 1.47
C GLY A 120 14.54 15.15 1.17
N TYR A 121 13.40 14.62 0.72
CA TYR A 121 13.29 13.23 0.27
C TYR A 121 13.57 13.12 -1.23
N ALA A 122 14.20 12.04 -1.66
CA ALA A 122 14.11 11.62 -3.05
C ALA A 122 12.71 11.06 -3.31
N VAL A 123 12.11 11.44 -4.43
CA VAL A 123 10.81 10.91 -4.87
C VAL A 123 11.02 9.93 -6.00
N VAL A 124 10.45 8.74 -5.85
CA VAL A 124 10.44 7.70 -6.86
C VAL A 124 8.99 7.39 -7.21
N MET A 125 8.60 7.64 -8.44
CA MET A 125 7.25 7.40 -8.93
C MET A 125 7.29 6.33 -10.03
N PRO A 126 6.89 5.09 -9.72
CA PRO A 126 6.80 4.03 -10.72
C PRO A 126 5.53 4.14 -11.54
N SER A 127 5.61 3.82 -12.83
CA SER A 127 4.48 3.33 -13.61
C SER A 127 4.46 1.81 -13.44
N VAL A 128 3.29 1.26 -13.12
CA VAL A 128 3.16 -0.19 -12.91
C VAL A 128 2.65 -0.89 -14.17
N ARG A 129 2.57 -2.21 -14.13
CA ARG A 129 2.17 -3.03 -15.27
C ARG A 129 0.85 -2.61 -15.89
N GLY A 130 0.79 -2.56 -17.22
CA GLY A 130 -0.40 -2.24 -17.99
C GLY A 130 -0.79 -0.76 -18.01
N GLU A 131 -0.15 0.10 -17.22
CA GLU A 131 -0.39 1.55 -17.23
C GLU A 131 0.52 2.25 -18.22
N ASN A 132 0.09 3.39 -18.76
CA ASN A 132 0.88 4.27 -19.63
C ASN A 132 1.63 3.54 -20.74
N GLY A 133 1.04 2.49 -21.32
CA GLY A 133 1.66 1.67 -22.34
C GLY A 133 2.77 0.73 -21.84
N GLN A 134 2.92 0.57 -20.51
CA GLN A 134 3.85 -0.41 -19.95
C GLN A 134 3.40 -1.85 -20.26
N ALA A 135 4.40 -2.74 -20.33
CA ALA A 135 4.15 -4.16 -20.50
C ALA A 135 3.39 -4.78 -19.31
N GLY A 136 2.80 -5.94 -19.54
CA GLY A 136 2.07 -6.70 -18.53
C GLY A 136 0.56 -6.47 -18.59
N THR A 137 -0.14 -7.11 -17.67
CA THR A 137 -1.62 -7.09 -17.60
C THR A 137 -2.05 -6.45 -16.30
N PHE A 138 -2.97 -5.50 -16.39
CA PHE A 138 -3.63 -4.89 -15.26
C PHE A 138 -4.38 -5.94 -14.43
N SER A 139 -4.17 -5.97 -13.14
CA SER A 139 -4.77 -6.94 -12.22
C SER A 139 -5.59 -6.31 -11.10
N MET A 140 -5.73 -5.00 -11.10
CA MET A 140 -6.43 -4.22 -10.07
C MET A 140 -5.87 -4.49 -8.67
N PHE A 141 -4.67 -3.96 -8.41
CA PHE A 141 -3.98 -4.01 -7.10
C PHE A 141 -3.44 -5.37 -6.64
N PHE A 142 -3.38 -6.40 -7.48
CA PHE A 142 -2.75 -7.66 -7.06
C PHE A 142 -1.31 -7.78 -7.56
N ASP A 143 -1.11 -7.89 -8.87
CA ASP A 143 0.25 -8.01 -9.41
C ASP A 143 1.03 -6.69 -9.37
N GLU A 144 0.33 -5.54 -9.40
CA GLU A 144 0.91 -4.20 -9.26
C GLU A 144 1.63 -4.02 -7.92
N VAL A 145 1.23 -4.72 -6.86
CA VAL A 145 2.00 -4.76 -5.59
C VAL A 145 3.40 -5.31 -5.83
N SER A 146 3.58 -6.31 -6.72
CA SER A 146 4.92 -6.82 -7.04
C SER A 146 5.78 -5.76 -7.73
N ASP A 147 5.19 -4.90 -8.55
CA ASP A 147 5.92 -3.81 -9.22
C ASP A 147 6.38 -2.75 -8.21
N VAL A 148 5.52 -2.41 -7.24
CA VAL A 148 5.89 -1.50 -6.14
C VAL A 148 7.00 -2.09 -5.27
N LEU A 149 6.96 -3.37 -4.97
CA LEU A 149 8.02 -4.05 -4.23
C LEU A 149 9.32 -4.10 -5.05
N ALA A 150 9.23 -4.34 -6.34
CA ALA A 150 10.39 -4.41 -7.25
C ALA A 150 11.11 -3.07 -7.37
N ILE A 151 10.38 -1.96 -7.57
CA ILE A 151 11.00 -0.63 -7.59
C ILE A 151 11.59 -0.28 -6.21
N THR A 152 10.95 -0.68 -5.11
CA THR A 152 11.48 -0.47 -3.76
C THR A 152 12.83 -1.17 -3.59
N GLU A 153 12.97 -2.43 -4.00
CA GLU A 153 14.24 -3.15 -3.96
C GLU A 153 15.28 -2.55 -4.90
N HIS A 154 14.87 -2.14 -6.11
CA HIS A 154 15.75 -1.44 -7.04
C HIS A 154 16.33 -0.18 -6.39
N VAL A 155 15.50 0.64 -5.75
CA VAL A 155 15.91 1.87 -5.06
C VAL A 155 16.82 1.58 -3.88
N ARG A 156 16.54 0.55 -3.07
CA ARG A 156 17.37 0.15 -1.92
C ARG A 156 18.81 -0.20 -2.32
N SER A 157 19.03 -0.64 -3.55
CA SER A 157 20.35 -0.95 -4.08
C SER A 157 21.12 0.27 -4.60
N GLN A 158 20.48 1.43 -4.72
CA GLN A 158 21.09 2.63 -5.28
C GLN A 158 22.00 3.35 -4.26
N ARG A 159 23.15 3.83 -4.71
CA ARG A 159 24.12 4.54 -3.82
C ARG A 159 23.55 5.83 -3.23
N TRP A 160 22.69 6.53 -3.97
CA TRP A 160 22.08 7.78 -3.55
C TRP A 160 20.91 7.60 -2.56
N ALA A 161 20.39 6.39 -2.40
CA ALA A 161 19.27 6.11 -1.51
C ALA A 161 19.77 5.62 -0.14
N ASP A 162 19.11 6.05 0.92
CA ASP A 162 19.26 5.47 2.23
C ASP A 162 18.31 4.26 2.39
N PRO A 163 18.83 3.01 2.37
CA PRO A 163 18.00 1.82 2.42
C PRO A 163 17.29 1.62 3.76
N GLN A 164 17.67 2.38 4.79
CA GLN A 164 17.03 2.35 6.11
C GLN A 164 15.90 3.39 6.24
N ARG A 165 15.80 4.35 5.32
CA ARG A 165 14.81 5.43 5.33
C ARG A 165 14.01 5.46 4.04
N ILE A 166 13.27 4.36 3.78
CA ILE A 166 12.33 4.25 2.66
C ILE A 166 10.91 4.30 3.18
N TYR A 167 10.12 5.13 2.56
CA TYR A 167 8.71 5.34 2.87
C TYR A 167 7.87 5.06 1.62
N VAL A 168 6.62 4.69 1.80
CA VAL A 168 5.66 4.57 0.71
C VAL A 168 4.47 5.48 0.97
N ALA A 169 4.09 6.23 -0.04
CA ALA A 169 2.93 7.11 0.00
C ALA A 169 2.16 7.01 -1.32
N GLY A 170 0.89 7.34 -1.31
CA GLY A 170 0.13 7.38 -2.56
C GLY A 170 -1.28 7.93 -2.37
N HIS A 171 -1.85 8.42 -3.47
CA HIS A 171 -3.17 9.02 -3.51
C HIS A 171 -4.17 8.08 -4.20
N SER A 172 -5.39 7.98 -3.68
CA SER A 172 -6.50 7.24 -4.30
C SER A 172 -6.11 5.77 -4.58
N ALA A 173 -6.05 5.33 -5.84
CA ALA A 173 -5.54 4.00 -6.22
C ALA A 173 -4.12 3.75 -5.68
N GLY A 174 -3.24 4.76 -5.77
CA GLY A 174 -1.91 4.70 -5.18
C GLY A 174 -1.91 4.57 -3.66
N GLY A 175 -2.89 5.16 -2.97
CA GLY A 175 -3.10 5.00 -1.53
C GLY A 175 -3.45 3.55 -1.15
N THR A 176 -4.26 2.90 -1.99
CA THR A 176 -4.56 1.45 -1.86
C THR A 176 -3.29 0.62 -2.03
N LEU A 177 -2.51 0.89 -3.10
CA LEU A 177 -1.24 0.19 -3.35
C LEU A 177 -0.21 0.43 -2.24
N ALA A 178 -0.15 1.66 -1.67
CA ALA A 178 0.75 1.98 -0.56
C ALA A 178 0.42 1.14 0.69
N MET A 179 -0.87 0.99 1.01
CA MET A 179 -1.31 0.10 2.09
C MET A 179 -0.91 -1.36 1.82
N LEU A 180 -1.22 -1.89 0.63
CA LEU A 180 -0.90 -3.27 0.25
C LEU A 180 0.61 -3.54 0.25
N ALA A 181 1.42 -2.60 -0.25
CA ALA A 181 2.88 -2.69 -0.18
C ALA A 181 3.38 -2.74 1.27
N GLY A 182 2.79 -1.92 2.14
CA GLY A 182 3.10 -1.90 3.57
C GLY A 182 2.67 -3.15 4.34
N LEU A 183 1.66 -3.87 3.86
CA LEU A 183 1.28 -5.20 4.35
C LEU A 183 2.26 -6.28 3.86
N ALA A 184 2.80 -6.11 2.65
CA ALA A 184 3.65 -7.10 1.98
C ALA A 184 5.12 -7.05 2.41
N SER A 185 5.65 -5.87 2.75
CA SER A 185 7.09 -5.69 2.97
C SER A 185 7.42 -4.93 4.27
N PRO A 186 8.44 -5.39 5.03
CA PRO A 186 8.95 -4.69 6.22
C PRO A 186 9.96 -3.57 5.89
N HIS A 187 10.23 -3.30 4.62
CA HIS A 187 11.28 -2.36 4.23
C HIS A 187 10.90 -0.89 4.34
N TYR A 188 9.63 -0.61 4.61
CA TYR A 188 9.16 0.76 4.80
C TYR A 188 9.27 1.21 6.25
N ARG A 189 9.74 2.44 6.47
CA ARG A 189 9.76 3.09 7.79
C ARG A 189 8.43 3.75 8.14
N GLY A 190 7.61 4.03 7.13
CA GLY A 190 6.28 4.59 7.28
C GLY A 190 5.48 4.47 6.00
N ILE A 191 4.17 4.40 6.16
CA ILE A 191 3.18 4.23 5.11
C ILE A 191 2.19 5.39 5.21
N ALA A 192 1.94 6.11 4.11
CA ALA A 192 0.93 7.14 4.03
C ALA A 192 -0.04 6.83 2.89
N SER A 193 -1.31 6.67 3.21
CA SER A 193 -2.37 6.48 2.23
C SER A 193 -3.26 7.71 2.21
N PHE A 194 -3.27 8.44 1.10
CA PHE A 194 -4.11 9.62 0.89
C PHE A 194 -5.39 9.16 0.19
N SER A 195 -6.49 9.08 0.92
CA SER A 195 -7.81 8.69 0.39
C SER A 195 -7.82 7.36 -0.39
N GLY A 196 -6.96 6.41 0.00
CA GLY A 196 -6.95 5.07 -0.60
C GLY A 196 -8.15 4.24 -0.13
N SER A 197 -8.69 3.38 -1.01
CA SER A 197 -9.76 2.45 -0.67
C SER A 197 -9.21 1.20 0.02
N PRO A 198 -9.53 0.93 1.29
CA PRO A 198 -9.14 -0.32 1.93
C PRO A 198 -10.05 -1.51 1.59
N ASP A 199 -11.18 -1.27 0.95
CA ASP A 199 -12.23 -2.26 0.68
C ASP A 199 -12.57 -2.31 -0.82
N GLN A 200 -12.01 -3.28 -1.53
CA GLN A 200 -12.19 -3.40 -2.97
C GLN A 200 -13.55 -3.96 -3.36
N LEU A 201 -14.29 -4.56 -2.42
CA LEU A 201 -15.66 -4.98 -2.71
C LEU A 201 -16.61 -3.77 -2.79
N VAL A 202 -16.36 -2.74 -1.98
CA VAL A 202 -17.08 -1.46 -2.07
C VAL A 202 -16.72 -0.75 -3.37
N LEU A 203 -15.44 -0.62 -3.68
CA LEU A 203 -14.98 0.03 -4.91
C LEU A 203 -15.56 -0.64 -6.17
N ALA A 204 -15.56 -1.97 -6.21
CA ALA A 204 -16.06 -2.72 -7.37
C ALA A 204 -17.58 -2.59 -7.61
N LYS A 205 -18.37 -2.16 -6.61
CA LYS A 205 -19.79 -1.90 -6.79
C LYS A 205 -20.03 -0.62 -7.61
N ASP A 206 -19.20 0.40 -7.38
CA ASP A 206 -19.37 1.69 -8.06
C ASP A 206 -18.61 1.74 -9.39
N TRP A 207 -17.53 0.98 -9.51
CA TRP A 207 -16.73 0.86 -10.74
C TRP A 207 -16.59 -0.60 -11.18
N PRO A 208 -17.67 -1.28 -11.55
CA PRO A 208 -17.61 -2.70 -11.92
C PRO A 208 -16.76 -2.96 -13.16
N ASP A 209 -16.63 -2.01 -14.06
CA ASP A 209 -15.92 -2.17 -15.33
C ASP A 209 -14.37 -2.19 -15.17
N VAL A 210 -13.86 -1.73 -14.04
CA VAL A 210 -12.42 -1.80 -13.76
C VAL A 210 -11.97 -3.15 -13.17
N VAL A 211 -12.91 -4.09 -12.90
CA VAL A 211 -12.64 -5.37 -12.26
C VAL A 211 -12.25 -6.43 -13.30
N PRO A 212 -10.93 -6.81 -13.40
CA PRO A 212 -10.48 -7.73 -14.43
C PRO A 212 -10.50 -9.21 -14.00
N PHE A 213 -10.82 -9.51 -12.75
CA PHE A 213 -10.74 -10.85 -12.16
C PHE A 213 -12.11 -11.51 -11.98
N ASP A 214 -12.11 -12.78 -11.60
CA ASP A 214 -13.33 -13.56 -11.34
C ASP A 214 -14.09 -12.98 -10.13
N ARG A 215 -15.15 -12.24 -10.40
CA ARG A 215 -15.99 -11.59 -9.38
C ARG A 215 -16.76 -12.58 -8.48
N SER A 216 -16.89 -13.83 -8.88
CA SER A 216 -17.55 -14.88 -8.09
C SER A 216 -16.65 -15.41 -6.96
N ASN A 217 -15.33 -15.14 -7.02
CA ASN A 217 -14.37 -15.59 -6.02
C ASN A 217 -14.11 -14.48 -4.97
N PRO A 218 -14.63 -14.61 -3.74
CA PRO A 218 -14.42 -13.59 -2.70
C PRO A 218 -12.93 -13.37 -2.36
N ALA A 219 -12.08 -14.38 -2.52
CA ALA A 219 -10.66 -14.28 -2.22
C ALA A 219 -9.93 -13.27 -3.14
N GLU A 220 -10.44 -13.04 -4.35
CA GLU A 220 -9.90 -12.02 -5.25
C GLU A 220 -10.03 -10.61 -4.66
N TYR A 221 -11.18 -10.30 -4.05
CA TYR A 221 -11.40 -9.03 -3.36
C TYR A 221 -10.60 -8.95 -2.07
N GLU A 222 -10.54 -10.04 -1.28
CA GLU A 222 -9.81 -10.09 -0.03
C GLU A 222 -8.32 -9.81 -0.23
N MET A 223 -7.69 -10.40 -1.28
CA MET A 223 -6.28 -10.20 -1.62
C MET A 223 -5.94 -8.78 -2.06
N ARG A 224 -6.94 -8.00 -2.49
CA ARG A 224 -6.79 -6.62 -2.95
C ARG A 224 -7.24 -5.59 -1.92
N SER A 225 -7.76 -6.05 -0.78
CA SER A 225 -8.34 -5.20 0.25
C SER A 225 -7.44 -5.13 1.49
N PRO A 226 -6.78 -3.98 1.74
CA PRO A 226 -6.04 -3.77 2.99
C PRO A 226 -6.86 -4.07 4.25
N LEU A 227 -8.18 -3.82 4.21
CA LEU A 227 -9.10 -4.14 5.31
C LEU A 227 -9.08 -5.62 5.69
N SER A 228 -9.03 -6.51 4.71
CA SER A 228 -9.00 -7.97 4.97
C SER A 228 -7.75 -8.40 5.74
N TYR A 229 -6.65 -7.67 5.59
CA TYR A 229 -5.36 -7.96 6.20
C TYR A 229 -4.87 -6.87 7.14
N ALA A 230 -5.77 -6.11 7.74
CA ALA A 230 -5.42 -4.96 8.58
C ALA A 230 -4.45 -5.28 9.72
N THR A 231 -4.46 -6.53 10.21
CA THR A 231 -3.54 -7.00 11.27
C THR A 231 -2.12 -7.26 10.79
N SER A 232 -1.87 -7.22 9.47
CA SER A 232 -0.60 -7.59 8.84
C SER A 232 0.32 -6.39 8.54
N PHE A 233 -0.06 -5.14 8.86
CA PHE A 233 0.82 -3.98 8.67
C PHE A 233 2.20 -4.21 9.30
N LYS A 234 3.26 -3.97 8.51
CA LYS A 234 4.65 -4.24 8.91
C LYS A 234 5.41 -2.99 9.34
N ALA A 235 4.82 -1.81 9.13
CA ALA A 235 5.37 -0.52 9.53
C ALA A 235 4.25 0.41 10.06
N PRO A 236 4.60 1.48 10.79
CA PRO A 236 3.65 2.51 11.15
C PRO A 236 2.94 3.08 9.92
N ALA A 237 1.62 3.32 10.01
CA ALA A 237 0.85 3.85 8.90
C ALA A 237 -0.06 5.01 9.32
N ARG A 238 -0.25 5.95 8.41
CA ARG A 238 -1.26 7.02 8.51
C ARG A 238 -2.20 6.90 7.31
N LEU A 239 -3.47 6.70 7.61
CA LEU A 239 -4.54 6.61 6.62
C LEU A 239 -5.27 7.95 6.64
N PHE A 240 -4.99 8.77 5.64
CA PHE A 240 -5.54 10.11 5.53
C PHE A 240 -6.88 10.10 4.82
N LEU A 241 -7.76 11.02 5.22
CA LEU A 241 -9.08 11.23 4.62
C LEU A 241 -9.46 12.71 4.67
N GLY A 242 -10.03 13.21 3.59
CA GLY A 242 -10.78 14.46 3.60
C GLY A 242 -12.05 14.33 4.41
N ARG A 243 -12.39 15.36 5.23
CA ARG A 243 -13.63 15.33 6.04
C ARG A 243 -14.91 15.33 5.20
N GLN A 244 -14.84 15.67 3.92
CA GLN A 244 -15.98 15.64 3.00
C GLN A 244 -16.07 14.29 2.26
N GLU A 245 -15.08 13.39 2.42
CA GLU A 245 -15.11 12.05 1.84
C GLU A 245 -15.91 11.10 2.74
N GLU A 246 -17.03 10.63 2.25
CA GLU A 246 -17.83 9.64 2.98
C GLU A 246 -17.58 8.22 2.49
N PHE A 247 -17.20 8.07 1.23
CA PHE A 247 -17.14 6.80 0.52
C PHE A 247 -16.18 5.78 1.19
N TYR A 248 -14.98 6.21 1.58
CA TYR A 248 -13.98 5.33 2.20
C TYR A 248 -13.94 5.38 3.73
N ARG A 249 -14.67 6.29 4.36
CA ARG A 249 -14.56 6.59 5.80
C ARG A 249 -14.77 5.36 6.68
N VAL A 250 -15.82 4.59 6.44
CA VAL A 250 -16.16 3.43 7.26
C VAL A 250 -15.07 2.36 7.15
N SER A 251 -14.65 2.01 5.96
CA SER A 251 -13.62 0.99 5.73
C SER A 251 -12.25 1.43 6.24
N THR A 252 -11.88 2.69 6.07
CA THR A 252 -10.60 3.25 6.57
C THR A 252 -10.54 3.23 8.09
N ARG A 253 -11.59 3.70 8.77
CA ARG A 253 -11.67 3.67 10.25
C ARG A 253 -11.65 2.23 10.78
N LEU A 254 -12.35 1.30 10.12
CA LEU A 254 -12.35 -0.10 10.50
C LEU A 254 -10.97 -0.74 10.30
N THR A 255 -10.29 -0.46 9.18
CA THR A 255 -8.93 -0.94 8.92
C THR A 255 -7.97 -0.50 10.02
N ALA A 256 -7.97 0.80 10.35
CA ALA A 256 -7.11 1.31 11.41
C ALA A 256 -7.48 0.74 12.80
N LYS A 257 -8.77 0.56 13.08
CA LYS A 257 -9.21 -0.06 14.34
C LYS A 257 -8.69 -1.49 14.47
N LEU A 258 -8.90 -2.33 13.46
CA LEU A 258 -8.44 -3.72 13.47
C LEU A 258 -6.92 -3.83 13.57
N ALA A 259 -6.19 -2.95 12.90
CA ALA A 259 -4.74 -2.88 12.99
C ALA A 259 -4.29 -2.52 14.42
N ARG A 260 -4.88 -1.49 15.04
CA ARG A 260 -4.56 -1.10 16.43
C ARG A 260 -4.91 -2.19 17.44
N ASP A 261 -6.06 -2.82 17.29
CA ASP A 261 -6.47 -3.94 18.16
C ASP A 261 -5.47 -5.11 18.09
N ALA A 262 -4.74 -5.24 16.98
CA ALA A 262 -3.64 -6.19 16.78
C ALA A 262 -2.26 -5.63 17.16
N GLY A 263 -2.18 -4.48 17.84
CA GLY A 263 -0.93 -3.87 18.29
C GLY A 263 -0.13 -3.17 17.21
N LYS A 264 -0.73 -2.85 16.04
CA LYS A 264 -0.07 -2.11 14.96
C LYS A 264 -0.24 -0.61 15.14
N ASN A 265 0.80 0.16 14.82
CA ASN A 265 0.74 1.63 14.82
C ASN A 265 0.08 2.14 13.54
N VAL A 266 -1.24 2.09 13.48
CA VAL A 266 -2.04 2.56 12.34
C VAL A 266 -3.09 3.54 12.83
N GLU A 267 -3.10 4.75 12.28
CA GLU A 267 -4.02 5.81 12.66
C GLU A 267 -4.72 6.39 11.44
N VAL A 268 -5.97 6.85 11.65
CA VAL A 268 -6.67 7.67 10.67
C VAL A 268 -6.42 9.14 11.00
N VAL A 269 -6.08 9.91 9.98
CA VAL A 269 -5.90 11.37 10.07
C VAL A 269 -6.89 12.04 9.15
N GLU A 270 -7.85 12.75 9.74
CA GLU A 270 -8.86 13.49 8.97
C GLU A 270 -8.47 14.96 8.84
N VAL A 271 -8.45 15.47 7.62
CA VAL A 271 -8.17 16.87 7.29
C VAL A 271 -9.36 17.53 6.61
N ALA A 272 -9.37 18.85 6.52
CA ALA A 272 -10.40 19.56 5.77
C ALA A 272 -10.27 19.26 4.27
N GLY A 273 -11.39 19.18 3.55
CA GLY A 273 -11.40 18.98 2.10
C GLY A 273 -12.08 17.67 1.66
N ASP A 274 -12.12 17.50 0.36
CA ASP A 274 -12.60 16.33 -0.36
C ASP A 274 -11.43 15.46 -0.84
N HIS A 275 -11.70 14.52 -1.73
CA HIS A 275 -10.74 13.57 -2.31
C HIS A 275 -9.48 14.20 -2.93
N PHE A 276 -9.55 15.44 -3.38
CA PHE A 276 -8.44 16.15 -4.02
C PHE A 276 -7.95 17.34 -3.20
N ASN A 277 -8.87 18.12 -2.65
CA ASN A 277 -8.53 19.34 -1.91
C ASN A 277 -7.87 19.08 -0.55
N ALA A 278 -8.03 17.87 0.00
CA ALA A 278 -7.40 17.43 1.24
C ALA A 278 -5.91 17.11 1.08
N VAL A 279 -5.49 16.65 -0.11
CA VAL A 279 -4.16 16.07 -0.37
C VAL A 279 -2.98 16.99 0.01
N PRO A 280 -2.98 18.31 -0.27
CA PRO A 280 -1.87 19.17 0.13
C PRO A 280 -1.61 19.15 1.66
N GLU A 281 -2.66 19.20 2.47
CA GLU A 281 -2.53 19.15 3.95
C GLU A 281 -2.15 17.74 4.41
N GLU A 282 -2.67 16.69 3.77
CA GLU A 282 -2.31 15.30 4.05
C GLU A 282 -0.81 15.04 3.82
N ILE A 283 -0.24 15.59 2.74
CA ILE A 283 1.20 15.48 2.43
C ILE A 283 2.04 16.20 3.49
N VAL A 284 1.64 17.40 3.93
CA VAL A 284 2.35 18.13 5.00
C VAL A 284 2.40 17.28 6.27
N ARG A 285 1.28 16.67 6.66
CA ARG A 285 1.21 15.80 7.84
C ARG A 285 1.97 14.48 7.64
N ALA A 286 1.96 13.92 6.44
CA ALA A 286 2.75 12.73 6.11
C ALA A 286 4.26 13.00 6.22
N ILE A 287 4.74 14.16 5.77
CA ILE A 287 6.14 14.57 5.93
C ILE A 287 6.51 14.66 7.41
N ALA A 288 5.67 15.27 8.24
CA ALA A 288 5.88 15.33 9.69
C ALA A 288 5.91 13.93 10.31
N PHE A 289 5.00 13.05 9.91
CA PHE A 289 4.96 11.66 10.35
C PHE A 289 6.21 10.88 9.92
N PHE A 290 6.69 11.04 8.69
CA PHE A 290 7.89 10.37 8.22
C PHE A 290 9.15 10.85 8.96
N ARG A 291 9.26 12.14 9.25
CA ARG A 291 10.35 12.69 10.08
C ARG A 291 10.37 12.12 11.50
N ALA A 292 9.20 11.90 12.08
CA ALA A 292 9.09 11.31 13.43
C ALA A 292 9.44 9.81 13.46
N ASN A 293 9.54 9.15 12.30
CA ASN A 293 9.89 7.73 12.16
C ASN A 293 11.21 7.52 11.38
N ALA A 294 12.06 8.56 11.29
CA ALA A 294 13.32 8.52 10.56
C ALA A 294 14.40 7.68 11.27
#